data_853bd10806894a654a5d53cea7c9419c
#
_entry.id   853bd10806894a654a5d53cea7c9419c
#
_cell.length_a   1.000
_cell.length_b   1.000
_cell.length_c   1.000
_cell.angle_alpha   90.00
_cell.angle_beta   90.00
_cell.angle_gamma   90.00
#
_symmetry.space_group_name_H-M   'P 1'
#
loop_
_entity.id
_entity.type
_entity.pdbx_description
1 polymer ?
#
loop_
_entity_poly.entity_id
_entity_poly.type
_entity_poly.pdbx_seq_one_letter_code
_entity_poly.pdbx_strand_id
1 'polypeptide(L)'
;MKKIITKVAAGILGLFLALTSLSCSKEERNKLEGKTDVTVLLRDSDGTPLKEWVVYAFNEFAWGTGSTFHAKESATNAEGKAEFSGLDIKDDQEVYRFVVYYTETKKNIFGKEVSKESLKKVVPVTLKPGESQQVNLTLGVTTNSGNNGNNNNNNNNNNSGNANIVNPGQSKAGTIILINTSRNPYTVEVNGEAYVIEGKTTKRYIGALGTYTVSWKQNSGYVLYPTEGSTEVELTGGQNTKEVRFPNE
;
A
#
# COMPACT_ATOMS: atom_id res chain seq x y z
N MET A 1 -18.21 0.59 84.38
CA MET A 1 -18.03 1.31 83.09
C MET A 1 -17.33 0.35 82.09
N LYS A 2 -18.09 -0.32 81.25
CA LYS A 2 -17.58 -1.35 80.31
C LYS A 2 -18.05 -1.08 78.88
N LYS A 3 -17.09 -1.06 77.98
CA LYS A 3 -17.21 -1.50 76.61
C LYS A 3 -18.13 -0.76 75.65
N ILE A 4 -17.54 0.08 74.79
CA ILE A 4 -17.96 0.27 73.39
C ILE A 4 -16.68 0.54 72.60
N ILE A 5 -15.99 -0.50 72.17
CA ILE A 5 -14.99 -0.46 71.10
C ILE A 5 -15.04 -1.84 70.47
N THR A 6 -15.88 -2.05 69.49
CA THR A 6 -15.74 -3.14 68.50
C THR A 6 -16.94 -3.08 67.52
N LYS A 7 -16.92 -2.23 66.56
CA LYS A 7 -17.78 -2.35 65.34
C LYS A 7 -17.43 -1.34 64.24
N VAL A 8 -16.17 -0.95 64.08
CA VAL A 8 -15.76 -0.09 62.94
C VAL A 8 -14.79 -0.77 62.00
N ALA A 9 -14.33 -1.99 62.26
CA ALA A 9 -13.31 -2.66 61.43
C ALA A 9 -13.85 -3.54 60.29
N ALA A 10 -15.18 -3.69 60.11
CA ALA A 10 -15.75 -4.56 59.08
C ALA A 10 -16.24 -3.84 57.82
N GLY A 11 -16.22 -2.50 57.78
CA GLY A 11 -16.74 -1.72 56.68
C GLY A 11 -15.72 -1.33 55.59
N ILE A 12 -14.42 -1.47 55.83
CA ILE A 12 -13.37 -0.96 54.91
C ILE A 12 -12.81 -2.08 54.02
N LEU A 13 -13.03 -3.34 54.35
CA LEU A 13 -12.53 -4.45 53.53
C LEU A 13 -13.42 -4.81 52.31
N GLY A 14 -14.64 -4.29 52.28
CA GLY A 14 -15.60 -4.55 51.17
C GLY A 14 -15.47 -3.58 49.98
N LEU A 15 -14.73 -2.46 50.11
CA LEU A 15 -14.65 -1.46 49.04
C LEU A 15 -13.38 -1.58 48.18
N PHE A 16 -12.44 -2.46 48.55
CA PHE A 16 -11.19 -2.66 47.79
C PHE A 16 -11.23 -3.79 46.79
N LEU A 17 -12.31 -4.57 46.74
CA LEU A 17 -12.45 -5.68 45.77
C LEU A 17 -13.27 -5.32 44.52
N ALA A 18 -13.73 -4.08 44.35
CA ALA A 18 -14.51 -3.66 43.17
C ALA A 18 -13.70 -2.85 42.15
N LEU A 19 -12.39 -2.70 42.37
CA LEU A 19 -11.46 -2.14 41.38
C LEU A 19 -10.68 -3.28 40.68
N THR A 20 -11.32 -4.40 40.38
CA THR A 20 -10.84 -5.25 39.27
C THR A 20 -10.98 -4.39 38.03
N SER A 21 -9.85 -3.79 37.62
CA SER A 21 -9.68 -3.11 36.36
C SER A 21 -10.41 -3.93 35.29
N LEU A 22 -11.50 -3.42 34.78
CA LEU A 22 -12.02 -3.77 33.47
C LEU A 22 -10.91 -3.40 32.48
N SER A 23 -9.88 -4.24 32.41
CA SER A 23 -8.89 -4.21 31.36
C SER A 23 -9.61 -4.71 30.11
N CYS A 24 -10.31 -3.81 29.45
CA CYS A 24 -10.86 -4.06 28.15
C CYS A 24 -9.71 -4.57 27.25
N SER A 25 -9.86 -5.72 26.66
CA SER A 25 -8.86 -6.23 25.73
C SER A 25 -8.65 -5.22 24.59
N LYS A 26 -7.48 -5.26 23.94
CA LYS A 26 -7.22 -4.37 22.81
C LYS A 26 -8.28 -4.54 21.72
N GLU A 27 -8.74 -5.77 21.51
CA GLU A 27 -9.79 -6.10 20.53
C GLU A 27 -11.15 -5.50 20.92
N GLU A 28 -11.58 -5.60 22.18
CA GLU A 28 -12.81 -4.98 22.66
C GLU A 28 -12.75 -3.45 22.53
N ARG A 29 -11.61 -2.85 22.84
CA ARG A 29 -11.40 -1.41 22.65
C ARG A 29 -11.49 -1.03 21.18
N ASN A 30 -10.79 -1.75 20.31
CA ASN A 30 -10.85 -1.54 18.87
C ASN A 30 -12.28 -1.67 18.33
N LYS A 31 -13.05 -2.64 18.83
CA LYS A 31 -14.45 -2.82 18.45
C LYS A 31 -15.31 -1.61 18.85
N LEU A 32 -15.14 -1.10 20.06
CA LEU A 32 -15.87 0.08 20.55
C LEU A 32 -15.49 1.36 19.79
N GLU A 33 -14.23 1.47 19.36
CA GLU A 33 -13.70 2.63 18.64
C GLU A 33 -13.90 2.53 17.10
N GLY A 34 -14.52 1.45 16.59
CA GLY A 34 -14.63 1.23 15.15
C GLY A 34 -13.27 1.00 14.48
N LYS A 35 -12.35 0.31 15.15
CA LYS A 35 -10.98 0.07 14.67
C LYS A 35 -10.63 -1.39 14.58
N THR A 36 -9.59 -1.70 13.81
CA THR A 36 -9.01 -3.05 13.73
C THR A 36 -7.50 -3.03 13.56
N ASP A 37 -6.86 -4.14 13.85
CA ASP A 37 -5.43 -4.35 13.61
C ASP A 37 -5.24 -5.37 12.47
N VAL A 38 -4.25 -5.13 11.62
CA VAL A 38 -3.94 -6.03 10.51
C VAL A 38 -2.44 -6.28 10.44
N THR A 39 -2.07 -7.55 10.26
CA THR A 39 -0.71 -7.97 9.95
C THR A 39 -0.65 -8.44 8.50
N VAL A 40 0.19 -7.81 7.67
CA VAL A 40 0.44 -8.25 6.31
C VAL A 40 1.72 -9.07 6.28
N LEU A 41 1.66 -10.28 5.73
CA LEU A 41 2.83 -11.12 5.43
C LEU A 41 3.18 -10.97 3.97
N LEU A 42 4.30 -10.31 3.69
CA LEU A 42 4.80 -10.12 2.33
C LEU A 42 5.90 -11.13 2.03
N ARG A 43 5.71 -11.86 0.94
CA ARG A 43 6.64 -12.90 0.47
C ARG A 43 6.84 -12.80 -1.04
N ASP A 44 7.95 -13.33 -1.52
CA ASP A 44 8.14 -13.58 -2.96
C ASP A 44 7.43 -14.86 -3.41
N SER A 45 7.57 -15.23 -4.70
CA SER A 45 6.95 -16.43 -5.27
C SER A 45 7.45 -17.73 -4.64
N ASP A 46 8.64 -17.74 -4.06
CA ASP A 46 9.24 -18.90 -3.42
C ASP A 46 8.92 -18.98 -1.92
N GLY A 47 8.12 -18.04 -1.44
CA GLY A 47 7.73 -17.95 -0.04
C GLY A 47 8.77 -17.27 0.85
N THR A 48 9.85 -16.72 0.29
CA THR A 48 10.87 -15.99 1.05
C THR A 48 10.30 -14.67 1.59
N PRO A 49 10.47 -14.38 2.89
CA PRO A 49 10.03 -13.12 3.47
C PRO A 49 10.75 -11.92 2.84
N LEU A 50 10.01 -10.87 2.53
CA LEU A 50 10.55 -9.64 1.97
C LEU A 50 10.69 -8.59 3.07
N LYS A 51 11.92 -8.31 3.48
CA LYS A 51 12.28 -7.35 4.53
C LYS A 51 12.40 -5.93 3.99
N GLU A 52 12.01 -4.94 4.80
CA GLU A 52 12.14 -3.50 4.50
C GLU A 52 11.29 -3.02 3.32
N TRP A 53 10.22 -3.77 2.99
CA TRP A 53 9.27 -3.40 1.96
C TRP A 53 8.15 -2.55 2.55
N VAL A 54 7.80 -1.48 1.85
CA VAL A 54 6.67 -0.64 2.26
C VAL A 54 5.38 -1.22 1.71
N VAL A 55 4.46 -1.49 2.62
CA VAL A 55 3.07 -1.87 2.34
C VAL A 55 2.19 -0.67 2.64
N TYR A 56 1.27 -0.35 1.75
CA TYR A 56 0.25 0.69 1.93
C TYR A 56 -1.10 0.06 2.22
N ALA A 57 -1.84 0.62 3.17
CA ALA A 57 -3.22 0.28 3.46
C ALA A 57 -4.13 1.43 3.05
N PHE A 58 -4.94 1.21 2.00
CA PHE A 58 -5.92 2.16 1.49
C PHE A 58 -7.31 1.75 1.95
N ASN A 59 -8.02 2.62 2.62
CA ASN A 59 -9.47 2.49 2.74
C ASN A 59 -10.18 2.91 1.45
N GLU A 60 -11.50 2.79 1.39
CA GLU A 60 -12.26 3.10 0.17
C GLU A 60 -12.09 4.57 -0.26
N PHE A 61 -12.08 5.49 0.70
CA PHE A 61 -11.86 6.91 0.40
C PHE A 61 -10.46 7.17 -0.16
N ALA A 62 -9.41 6.68 0.51
CA ALA A 62 -8.03 6.86 0.07
C ALA A 62 -7.79 6.22 -1.30
N TRP A 63 -8.38 5.05 -1.55
CA TRP A 63 -8.32 4.37 -2.84
C TRP A 63 -9.01 5.17 -3.95
N GLY A 64 -10.21 5.67 -3.67
CA GLY A 64 -10.98 6.49 -4.62
C GLY A 64 -10.29 7.81 -4.99
N THR A 65 -9.57 8.42 -4.04
CA THR A 65 -8.77 9.65 -4.32
C THR A 65 -7.48 9.35 -5.05
N GLY A 66 -7.03 8.09 -5.10
CA GLY A 66 -5.75 7.71 -5.66
C GLY A 66 -4.55 8.36 -4.95
N SER A 67 -4.66 8.65 -3.66
CA SER A 67 -3.62 9.39 -2.92
C SER A 67 -2.99 8.54 -1.82
N THR A 68 -1.68 8.32 -1.89
CA THR A 68 -0.91 7.71 -0.79
C THR A 68 -0.92 8.57 0.47
N PHE A 69 -1.20 9.87 0.33
CA PHE A 69 -1.28 10.78 1.48
C PHE A 69 -2.35 10.36 2.50
N HIS A 70 -3.42 9.72 2.04
CA HIS A 70 -4.50 9.22 2.90
C HIS A 70 -4.35 7.73 3.26
N ALA A 71 -3.36 7.04 2.70
CA ALA A 71 -3.07 5.66 3.06
C ALA A 71 -2.18 5.59 4.30
N LYS A 72 -2.38 4.56 5.12
CA LYS A 72 -1.39 4.20 6.14
C LYS A 72 -0.28 3.37 5.48
N GLU A 73 0.95 3.53 5.96
CA GLU A 73 2.10 2.75 5.49
C GLU A 73 2.79 2.02 6.63
N SER A 74 3.35 0.86 6.35
CA SER A 74 4.16 0.09 7.28
C SER A 74 5.25 -0.65 6.51
N ALA A 75 6.48 -0.64 7.05
CA ALA A 75 7.60 -1.39 6.50
C ALA A 75 7.62 -2.81 7.06
N THR A 76 7.95 -3.79 6.21
CA THR A 76 8.10 -5.17 6.64
C THR A 76 9.39 -5.38 7.45
N ASN A 77 9.29 -6.20 8.48
CA ASN A 77 10.42 -6.65 9.29
C ASN A 77 11.15 -7.85 8.65
N ALA A 78 12.08 -8.49 9.39
CA ALA A 78 12.87 -9.63 8.90
C ALA A 78 12.02 -10.85 8.51
N GLU A 79 10.85 -11.03 9.14
CA GLU A 79 9.89 -12.09 8.85
C GLU A 79 8.92 -11.73 7.70
N GLY A 80 9.10 -10.57 7.07
CA GLY A 80 8.23 -10.06 6.04
C GLY A 80 6.90 -9.54 6.56
N LYS A 81 6.80 -9.17 7.84
CA LYS A 81 5.57 -8.67 8.48
C LYS A 81 5.53 -7.15 8.45
N ALA A 82 4.44 -6.59 7.93
CA ALA A 82 4.06 -5.20 8.10
C ALA A 82 2.83 -5.11 9.01
N GLU A 83 2.88 -4.30 10.05
CA GLU A 83 1.82 -4.17 11.06
C GLU A 83 1.08 -2.85 10.90
N PHE A 84 -0.24 -2.93 10.91
CA PHE A 84 -1.15 -1.80 10.87
C PHE A 84 -2.04 -1.83 12.10
N SER A 85 -1.84 -0.88 13.01
CA SER A 85 -2.64 -0.77 14.22
C SER A 85 -3.68 0.32 14.09
N GLY A 86 -4.90 0.03 14.57
CA GLY A 86 -5.99 0.99 14.65
C GLY A 86 -6.39 1.53 13.29
N LEU A 87 -6.61 0.65 12.31
CA LEU A 87 -7.26 1.02 11.05
C LEU A 87 -8.72 1.38 11.35
N ASP A 88 -9.16 2.56 10.91
CA ASP A 88 -10.53 3.02 11.11
C ASP A 88 -11.48 2.25 10.19
N ILE A 89 -12.54 1.70 10.75
CA ILE A 89 -13.58 0.97 10.04
C ILE A 89 -14.86 1.79 10.13
N LYS A 90 -15.37 2.18 8.97
CA LYS A 90 -16.67 2.83 8.87
C LYS A 90 -17.77 1.78 8.90
N ASP A 91 -18.80 2.04 9.65
CA ASP A 91 -19.95 1.15 9.80
C ASP A 91 -19.52 -0.24 10.38
N ASP A 92 -20.20 -1.30 9.95
CA ASP A 92 -19.94 -2.67 10.43
C ASP A 92 -18.77 -3.35 9.72
N GLN A 93 -18.34 -2.81 8.58
CA GLN A 93 -17.21 -3.33 7.78
C GLN A 93 -16.74 -2.31 6.75
N GLU A 94 -15.45 -2.40 6.38
CA GLU A 94 -14.86 -1.58 5.33
C GLU A 94 -13.86 -2.39 4.51
N VAL A 95 -13.82 -2.12 3.19
CA VAL A 95 -12.83 -2.73 2.30
C VAL A 95 -11.54 -1.93 2.35
N TYR A 96 -10.48 -2.57 2.83
CA TYR A 96 -9.12 -2.06 2.71
C TYR A 96 -8.39 -2.75 1.57
N ARG A 97 -7.52 -2.01 0.87
CA ARG A 97 -6.63 -2.56 -0.15
C ARG A 97 -5.20 -2.43 0.34
N PHE A 98 -4.54 -3.58 0.52
CA PHE A 98 -3.12 -3.62 0.86
C PHE A 98 -2.32 -3.67 -0.43
N VAL A 99 -1.41 -2.70 -0.60
CA VAL A 99 -0.74 -2.45 -1.88
C VAL A 99 0.77 -2.41 -1.65
N VAL A 100 1.49 -3.08 -2.53
CA VAL A 100 2.94 -2.99 -2.65
C VAL A 100 3.26 -2.54 -4.06
N TYR A 101 4.08 -1.48 -4.17
CA TYR A 101 4.63 -1.01 -5.44
C TYR A 101 6.05 -1.50 -5.57
N TYR A 102 6.42 -1.99 -6.74
CA TYR A 102 7.76 -2.50 -6.99
C TYR A 102 8.16 -2.31 -8.45
N THR A 103 9.46 -2.38 -8.71
CA THR A 103 10.01 -2.30 -10.05
C THR A 103 10.65 -3.63 -10.41
N GLU A 104 10.28 -4.18 -11.54
CA GLU A 104 10.90 -5.36 -12.13
C GLU A 104 11.86 -4.94 -13.23
N THR A 105 13.11 -5.43 -13.16
CA THR A 105 14.11 -5.23 -14.21
C THR A 105 14.32 -6.54 -14.94
N LYS A 106 13.93 -6.59 -16.22
CA LYS A 106 14.18 -7.75 -17.09
C LYS A 106 15.56 -7.66 -17.70
N LYS A 107 16.31 -8.76 -17.67
CA LYS A 107 17.63 -8.88 -18.30
C LYS A 107 17.54 -9.87 -19.45
N ASN A 108 18.31 -9.60 -20.54
CA ASN A 108 18.45 -10.57 -21.62
C ASN A 108 19.41 -11.70 -21.24
N ILE A 109 19.60 -12.66 -22.14
CA ILE A 109 20.49 -13.82 -21.97
C ILE A 109 21.95 -13.44 -21.68
N PHE A 110 22.36 -12.20 -22.00
CA PHE A 110 23.70 -11.65 -21.74
C PHE A 110 23.76 -10.86 -20.43
N GLY A 111 22.71 -10.89 -19.59
CA GLY A 111 22.65 -10.16 -18.34
C GLY A 111 22.46 -8.65 -18.46
N LYS A 112 22.25 -8.13 -19.69
CA LYS A 112 22.00 -6.69 -19.91
C LYS A 112 20.55 -6.37 -19.64
N GLU A 113 20.29 -5.27 -18.93
CA GLU A 113 18.94 -4.75 -18.73
C GLU A 113 18.30 -4.39 -20.06
N VAL A 114 17.11 -4.94 -20.32
CA VAL A 114 16.34 -4.72 -21.55
C VAL A 114 15.06 -3.95 -21.29
N SER A 115 14.50 -4.05 -20.11
CA SER A 115 13.35 -3.27 -19.70
C SER A 115 13.29 -3.12 -18.18
N LYS A 116 12.66 -2.04 -17.74
CA LYS A 116 12.32 -1.77 -16.35
C LYS A 116 10.83 -1.47 -16.29
N GLU A 117 10.09 -2.24 -15.53
CA GLU A 117 8.64 -2.13 -15.45
C GLU A 117 8.22 -1.84 -14.01
N SER A 118 7.39 -0.82 -13.84
CA SER A 118 6.80 -0.48 -12.54
C SER A 118 5.50 -1.24 -12.36
N LEU A 119 5.41 -2.01 -11.29
CA LEU A 119 4.32 -2.93 -11.01
C LEU A 119 3.68 -2.62 -9.66
N LYS A 120 2.44 -3.06 -9.48
CA LYS A 120 1.76 -3.05 -8.18
C LYS A 120 1.09 -4.39 -7.91
N LYS A 121 1.11 -4.81 -6.65
CA LYS A 121 0.29 -5.92 -6.15
C LYS A 121 -0.75 -5.37 -5.20
N VAL A 122 -2.01 -5.72 -5.42
CA VAL A 122 -3.15 -5.26 -4.63
C VAL A 122 -3.89 -6.45 -4.07
N VAL A 123 -4.17 -6.44 -2.77
CA VAL A 123 -5.02 -7.45 -2.11
C VAL A 123 -6.15 -6.71 -1.38
N PRO A 124 -7.40 -6.80 -1.87
CA PRO A 124 -8.56 -6.27 -1.15
C PRO A 124 -8.95 -7.20 -0.02
N VAL A 125 -9.29 -6.63 1.13
CA VAL A 125 -9.72 -7.36 2.34
C VAL A 125 -10.86 -6.59 3.00
N THR A 126 -11.94 -7.29 3.34
CA THR A 126 -13.01 -6.73 4.14
C THR A 126 -12.65 -6.85 5.61
N LEU A 127 -12.55 -5.73 6.29
CA LEU A 127 -12.20 -5.63 7.70
C LEU A 127 -13.45 -5.30 8.53
N LYS A 128 -13.47 -5.80 9.78
CA LYS A 128 -14.52 -5.49 10.75
C LYS A 128 -13.93 -4.95 12.05
N PRO A 129 -14.67 -4.10 12.77
CA PRO A 129 -14.19 -3.56 14.04
C PRO A 129 -13.86 -4.64 15.06
N GLY A 130 -12.69 -4.55 15.68
CA GLY A 130 -12.22 -5.46 16.74
C GLY A 130 -11.72 -6.82 16.26
N GLU A 131 -11.81 -7.14 14.97
CA GLU A 131 -11.31 -8.39 14.42
C GLU A 131 -9.89 -8.21 13.88
N SER A 132 -8.88 -8.71 14.60
CA SER A 132 -7.50 -8.71 14.08
C SER A 132 -7.38 -9.71 12.93
N GLN A 133 -6.76 -9.28 11.82
CA GLN A 133 -6.62 -10.12 10.62
C GLN A 133 -5.18 -10.24 10.15
N GLN A 134 -4.88 -11.39 9.53
CA GLN A 134 -3.63 -11.59 8.80
C GLN A 134 -3.90 -11.66 7.30
N VAL A 135 -3.16 -10.87 6.54
CA VAL A 135 -3.24 -10.80 5.08
C VAL A 135 -1.94 -11.35 4.48
N ASN A 136 -2.06 -12.33 3.59
CA ASN A 136 -0.92 -12.85 2.85
C ASN A 136 -0.82 -12.15 1.50
N LEU A 137 0.34 -11.56 1.22
CA LEU A 137 0.63 -10.87 -0.02
C LEU A 137 1.89 -11.48 -0.65
N THR A 138 1.71 -12.16 -1.78
CA THR A 138 2.81 -12.81 -2.49
C THR A 138 3.07 -12.07 -3.80
N LEU A 139 4.31 -11.65 -4.02
CA LEU A 139 4.72 -11.10 -5.31
C LEU A 139 4.93 -12.26 -6.30
N GLY A 140 4.54 -12.05 -7.56
CA GLY A 140 4.64 -13.07 -8.62
C GLY A 140 6.06 -13.29 -9.15
N VAL A 141 7.09 -12.89 -8.40
CA VAL A 141 8.49 -12.84 -8.84
C VAL A 141 9.41 -13.33 -7.73
N THR A 142 10.48 -14.01 -8.11
CA THR A 142 11.52 -14.48 -7.19
C THR A 142 12.52 -13.36 -6.93
N THR A 143 12.71 -13.02 -5.66
CA THR A 143 13.80 -12.12 -5.28
C THR A 143 15.07 -12.92 -5.14
N ASN A 144 15.98 -12.80 -6.10
CA ASN A 144 17.34 -13.25 -5.87
C ASN A 144 18.01 -12.33 -4.82
N SER A 145 17.74 -12.62 -3.55
CA SER A 145 18.51 -12.03 -2.45
C SER A 145 19.94 -12.57 -2.60
N GLY A 146 20.84 -11.73 -3.10
CA GLY A 146 22.25 -12.08 -3.29
C GLY A 146 22.88 -12.44 -1.96
N ASN A 147 22.76 -13.68 -1.56
CA ASN A 147 23.63 -14.25 -0.56
C ASN A 147 24.87 -14.76 -1.31
N ASN A 148 25.93 -13.99 -1.22
CA ASN A 148 27.29 -14.39 -1.62
C ASN A 148 27.74 -15.51 -0.68
N GLY A 149 27.23 -16.70 -0.89
CA GLY A 149 27.57 -17.95 -0.24
C GLY A 149 27.82 -19.00 -1.30
N ASN A 150 29.11 -19.18 -1.59
CA ASN A 150 29.67 -20.24 -2.40
C ASN A 150 28.98 -21.59 -2.09
N ASN A 151 28.13 -22.10 -2.97
CA ASN A 151 27.81 -23.51 -3.02
C ASN A 151 27.53 -23.95 -4.46
N ASN A 152 28.53 -24.58 -5.03
CA ASN A 152 28.44 -25.46 -6.17
C ASN A 152 27.39 -26.54 -5.87
N ASN A 153 26.28 -26.55 -6.56
CA ASN A 153 25.67 -27.80 -6.99
C ASN A 153 24.73 -27.63 -8.19
N ASN A 154 24.99 -28.49 -9.12
CA ASN A 154 24.43 -28.67 -10.45
C ASN A 154 22.95 -29.01 -10.47
N ASN A 155 22.28 -28.61 -11.55
CA ASN A 155 21.06 -29.14 -12.18
C ASN A 155 19.70 -28.53 -11.78
N ASN A 156 19.10 -27.69 -12.57
CA ASN A 156 18.08 -28.05 -13.56
C ASN A 156 17.49 -26.81 -14.26
N ASN A 157 17.34 -26.96 -15.57
CA ASN A 157 16.63 -26.07 -16.47
C ASN A 157 15.26 -25.68 -15.93
N ASN A 158 15.07 -24.40 -15.57
CA ASN A 158 13.83 -23.70 -15.78
C ASN A 158 14.15 -22.26 -16.14
N ASN A 159 13.80 -21.90 -17.34
CA ASN A 159 13.96 -20.61 -17.98
C ASN A 159 13.00 -19.60 -17.35
N SER A 160 13.19 -19.28 -16.09
CA SER A 160 12.56 -18.14 -15.41
C SER A 160 13.54 -16.99 -15.53
N GLY A 161 13.19 -16.04 -16.37
CA GLY A 161 13.97 -14.82 -16.53
C GLY A 161 14.32 -14.25 -15.14
N ASN A 162 15.61 -14.07 -14.91
CA ASN A 162 16.15 -13.50 -13.68
C ASN A 162 15.64 -12.07 -13.52
N ALA A 163 14.48 -11.92 -12.88
CA ALA A 163 13.95 -10.63 -12.52
C ALA A 163 14.70 -10.15 -11.27
N ASN A 164 15.61 -9.20 -11.44
CA ASN A 164 16.14 -8.47 -10.29
C ASN A 164 15.05 -7.50 -9.82
N ILE A 165 14.41 -7.86 -8.71
CA ILE A 165 13.54 -6.91 -8.01
C ILE A 165 14.45 -5.99 -7.21
N VAL A 166 14.38 -4.70 -7.52
CA VAL A 166 15.15 -3.70 -6.81
C VAL A 166 14.59 -3.57 -5.39
N ASN A 167 15.49 -3.63 -4.42
CA ASN A 167 15.22 -3.45 -2.99
C ASN A 167 14.33 -2.22 -2.73
N PRO A 168 13.18 -2.40 -2.09
CA PRO A 168 12.16 -1.38 -1.90
C PRO A 168 12.48 -0.31 -0.85
N GLY A 169 13.51 -0.48 -0.07
CA GLY A 169 14.00 0.63 0.77
C GLY A 169 14.27 1.91 -0.03
N GLN A 170 14.28 1.81 -1.36
CA GLN A 170 14.39 2.91 -2.31
C GLN A 170 13.11 3.18 -3.12
N SER A 171 12.16 2.27 -3.18
CA SER A 171 10.94 2.45 -3.96
C SER A 171 9.78 2.96 -3.12
N LYS A 172 9.91 4.17 -2.59
CA LYS A 172 8.71 4.90 -2.16
C LYS A 172 7.82 5.07 -3.38
N ALA A 173 6.52 4.81 -3.23
CA ALA A 173 5.57 5.14 -4.27
C ALA A 173 5.60 6.65 -4.53
N GLY A 174 5.46 7.01 -5.81
CA GLY A 174 5.28 8.38 -6.22
C GLY A 174 3.86 8.62 -6.73
N THR A 175 3.51 9.88 -6.92
CA THR A 175 2.19 10.30 -7.39
C THR A 175 2.34 11.11 -8.67
N ILE A 176 1.57 10.77 -9.72
CA ILE A 176 1.38 11.61 -10.90
C ILE A 176 -0.01 12.24 -10.77
N ILE A 177 -0.06 13.56 -10.74
CA ILE A 177 -1.30 14.33 -10.72
C ILE A 177 -1.67 14.65 -12.16
N LEU A 178 -2.74 14.02 -12.66
CA LEU A 178 -3.26 14.18 -14.01
C LEU A 178 -4.31 15.30 -14.00
N ILE A 179 -4.05 16.41 -14.68
CA ILE A 179 -4.90 17.60 -14.65
C ILE A 179 -5.45 17.86 -16.04
N ASN A 180 -6.75 17.67 -16.23
CA ASN A 180 -7.42 18.06 -17.45
C ASN A 180 -7.74 19.55 -17.43
N THR A 181 -7.00 20.34 -18.22
CA THR A 181 -7.17 21.79 -18.33
C THR A 181 -8.26 22.19 -19.32
N SER A 182 -8.79 21.24 -20.10
CA SER A 182 -9.85 21.47 -21.07
C SER A 182 -11.25 21.41 -20.42
N ARG A 183 -12.29 21.73 -21.21
CA ARG A 183 -13.69 21.49 -20.84
C ARG A 183 -14.20 20.13 -21.30
N ASN A 184 -13.46 19.47 -22.20
CA ASN A 184 -13.83 18.16 -22.75
C ASN A 184 -13.22 17.03 -21.95
N PRO A 185 -13.85 15.83 -21.92
CA PRO A 185 -13.27 14.65 -21.31
C PRO A 185 -12.14 14.07 -22.17
N TYR A 186 -11.12 13.56 -21.50
CA TYR A 186 -9.98 12.87 -22.10
C TYR A 186 -9.83 11.48 -21.53
N THR A 187 -9.47 10.50 -22.36
CA THR A 187 -8.87 9.26 -21.87
C THR A 187 -7.39 9.48 -21.70
N VAL A 188 -6.90 9.19 -20.52
CA VAL A 188 -5.47 9.28 -20.16
C VAL A 188 -5.00 7.89 -19.83
N GLU A 189 -3.90 7.48 -20.42
CA GLU A 189 -3.25 6.20 -20.16
C GLU A 189 -1.93 6.43 -19.43
N VAL A 190 -1.71 5.70 -18.34
CA VAL A 190 -0.46 5.68 -17.59
C VAL A 190 -0.07 4.23 -17.37
N ASN A 191 1.06 3.81 -17.94
CA ASN A 191 1.58 2.43 -17.80
C ASN A 191 0.54 1.34 -18.13
N GLY A 192 -0.24 1.53 -19.21
CA GLY A 192 -1.30 0.60 -19.67
C GLY A 192 -2.60 0.68 -18.87
N GLU A 193 -2.71 1.52 -17.85
CA GLU A 193 -3.96 1.80 -17.16
C GLU A 193 -4.65 3.02 -17.76
N ALA A 194 -5.87 2.86 -18.29
CA ALA A 194 -6.64 3.92 -18.90
C ALA A 194 -7.67 4.51 -17.94
N TYR A 195 -7.78 5.84 -17.93
CA TYR A 195 -8.70 6.62 -17.10
C TYR A 195 -9.44 7.63 -17.94
N VAL A 196 -10.75 7.74 -17.76
CA VAL A 196 -11.50 8.90 -18.26
C VAL A 196 -11.42 10.01 -17.22
N ILE A 197 -10.96 11.20 -17.65
CA ILE A 197 -10.81 12.37 -16.81
C ILE A 197 -11.70 13.47 -17.39
N GLU A 198 -12.74 13.82 -16.66
CA GLU A 198 -13.72 14.83 -17.04
C GLU A 198 -13.07 16.22 -17.18
N GLY A 199 -13.72 17.08 -17.95
CA GLY A 199 -13.24 18.43 -18.17
C GLY A 199 -13.05 19.22 -16.87
N LYS A 200 -11.93 19.95 -16.74
CA LYS A 200 -11.58 20.75 -15.55
C LYS A 200 -11.43 19.94 -14.27
N THR A 201 -11.18 18.64 -14.36
CA THR A 201 -10.99 17.77 -13.20
C THR A 201 -9.56 17.24 -13.11
N THR A 202 -9.24 16.67 -11.97
CA THR A 202 -7.92 16.13 -11.65
C THR A 202 -8.07 14.68 -11.18
N LYS A 203 -7.15 13.82 -11.61
CA LYS A 203 -7.01 12.46 -11.11
C LYS A 203 -5.58 12.21 -10.67
N ARG A 204 -5.39 11.32 -9.71
CA ARG A 204 -4.07 10.92 -9.23
C ARG A 204 -3.80 9.48 -9.61
N TYR A 205 -2.60 9.25 -10.13
CA TYR A 205 -2.03 7.93 -10.36
C TYR A 205 -0.90 7.72 -9.36
N ILE A 206 -0.86 6.52 -8.75
CA ILE A 206 0.19 6.15 -7.80
C ILE A 206 0.95 4.96 -8.37
N GLY A 207 2.26 5.10 -8.42
CA GLY A 207 3.14 4.06 -8.95
C GLY A 207 4.47 3.98 -8.20
N ALA A 208 5.26 2.94 -8.48
CA ALA A 208 6.64 2.84 -8.01
C ALA A 208 7.49 3.98 -8.57
N LEU A 209 8.67 4.24 -7.98
CA LEU A 209 9.62 5.18 -8.57
C LEU A 209 10.12 4.67 -9.92
N GLY A 210 10.23 5.55 -10.90
CA GLY A 210 10.63 5.22 -12.27
C GLY A 210 10.06 6.19 -13.29
N THR A 211 10.28 5.89 -14.57
CA THR A 211 9.78 6.69 -15.69
C THR A 211 8.45 6.14 -16.19
N TYR A 212 7.50 7.02 -16.41
CA TYR A 212 6.15 6.73 -16.89
C TYR A 212 5.87 7.51 -18.16
N THR A 213 5.32 6.83 -19.15
CA THR A 213 4.71 7.50 -20.30
C THR A 213 3.25 7.77 -19.94
N VAL A 214 2.85 9.04 -20.00
CA VAL A 214 1.48 9.49 -19.84
C VAL A 214 0.99 9.95 -21.21
N SER A 215 0.00 9.27 -21.76
CA SER A 215 -0.65 9.64 -23.02
C SER A 215 -2.08 10.08 -22.77
N TRP A 216 -2.60 10.94 -23.62
CA TRP A 216 -3.99 11.41 -23.54
C TRP A 216 -4.62 11.58 -24.90
N LYS A 217 -5.94 11.34 -24.95
CA LYS A 217 -6.76 11.52 -26.14
C LYS A 217 -8.14 12.04 -25.78
N GLN A 218 -8.60 13.05 -26.50
CA GLN A 218 -9.93 13.61 -26.32
C GLN A 218 -11.01 12.59 -26.70
N ASN A 219 -12.00 12.39 -25.82
CA ASN A 219 -13.07 11.43 -26.03
C ASN A 219 -14.22 12.02 -26.83
N SER A 220 -14.63 13.23 -26.51
CA SER A 220 -15.81 13.87 -27.10
C SER A 220 -15.76 15.39 -26.92
N GLY A 221 -16.75 16.06 -27.48
CA GLY A 221 -16.90 17.51 -27.41
C GLY A 221 -16.28 18.21 -28.61
N TYR A 222 -16.08 19.53 -28.48
CA TYR A 222 -15.46 20.32 -29.52
C TYR A 222 -14.02 19.88 -29.75
N VAL A 223 -13.59 19.84 -31.02
CA VAL A 223 -12.19 19.56 -31.36
C VAL A 223 -11.31 20.66 -30.80
N LEU A 224 -10.44 20.29 -29.87
CA LEU A 224 -9.41 21.15 -29.31
C LEU A 224 -8.04 20.68 -29.80
N TYR A 225 -7.13 21.61 -29.96
CA TYR A 225 -5.75 21.29 -30.31
C TYR A 225 -4.85 21.51 -29.08
N PRO A 226 -4.01 20.50 -28.77
CA PRO A 226 -3.95 19.16 -29.36
C PRO A 226 -5.05 18.23 -28.80
N THR A 227 -5.64 17.39 -29.68
CA THR A 227 -6.64 16.38 -29.30
C THR A 227 -6.04 15.15 -28.64
N GLU A 228 -4.76 14.91 -28.85
CA GLU A 228 -3.98 13.81 -28.29
C GLU A 228 -2.54 14.26 -28.06
N GLY A 229 -1.85 13.54 -27.19
CA GLY A 229 -0.44 13.80 -26.89
C GLY A 229 0.12 12.81 -25.87
N SER A 230 1.41 12.94 -25.61
CA SER A 230 2.08 12.16 -24.58
C SER A 230 3.24 12.94 -23.96
N THR A 231 3.62 12.54 -22.76
CA THR A 231 4.80 13.05 -22.06
C THR A 231 5.43 11.96 -21.21
N GLU A 232 6.72 12.08 -20.95
CA GLU A 232 7.39 11.22 -19.98
C GLU A 232 7.48 11.93 -18.63
N VAL A 233 7.25 11.18 -17.56
CA VAL A 233 7.30 11.66 -16.18
C VAL A 233 8.19 10.74 -15.37
N GLU A 234 9.19 11.29 -14.72
CA GLU A 234 10.06 10.55 -13.82
C GLU A 234 9.67 10.80 -12.36
N LEU A 235 9.35 9.74 -11.63
CA LEU A 235 9.15 9.74 -10.18
C LEU A 235 10.46 9.33 -9.50
N THR A 236 11.06 10.24 -8.74
CA THR A 236 12.33 10.03 -8.04
C THR A 236 12.15 10.06 -6.52
N GLY A 237 13.07 9.44 -5.76
CA GLY A 237 12.99 9.35 -4.31
C GLY A 237 13.00 10.70 -3.55
N GLY A 238 13.51 11.76 -4.19
CA GLY A 238 13.54 13.11 -3.62
C GLY A 238 12.33 13.97 -3.98
N GLN A 239 11.68 13.66 -5.11
CA GLN A 239 10.52 14.38 -5.61
C GLN A 239 9.53 13.39 -6.21
N ASN A 240 8.72 12.84 -5.34
CA ASN A 240 7.81 11.73 -5.66
C ASN A 240 6.41 12.16 -6.12
N THR A 241 6.19 13.47 -6.35
CA THR A 241 4.93 13.99 -6.89
C THR A 241 5.23 14.83 -8.13
N LYS A 242 4.58 14.51 -9.25
CA LYS A 242 4.68 15.23 -10.52
C LYS A 242 3.29 15.58 -11.04
N GLU A 243 3.17 16.74 -11.67
CA GLU A 243 1.93 17.15 -12.34
C GLU A 243 2.07 16.98 -13.85
N VAL A 244 1.02 16.45 -14.46
CA VAL A 244 0.84 16.40 -15.91
C VAL A 244 -0.44 17.16 -16.25
N ARG A 245 -0.30 18.25 -16.99
CA ARG A 245 -1.41 19.06 -17.46
C ARG A 245 -1.65 18.76 -18.94
N PHE A 246 -2.90 18.52 -19.28
CA PHE A 246 -3.28 18.22 -20.67
C PHE A 246 -4.64 18.86 -21.01
N PRO A 247 -4.94 19.09 -22.29
CA PRO A 247 -3.94 19.12 -23.36
C PRO A 247 -2.86 20.15 -23.06
N ASN A 248 -1.65 19.90 -23.54
CA ASN A 248 -0.59 20.92 -23.48
C ASN A 248 -0.93 22.01 -24.50
N GLU A 249 -0.86 23.26 -24.08
CA GLU A 249 -0.97 24.42 -24.95
C GLU A 249 0.26 24.54 -25.85
#